data_ae5d17dc0cfb321dd7010d7e36a8ca75
#
_entry.id   ae5d17dc0cfb321dd7010d7e36a8ca75
#
_cell.length_a   1.000
_cell.length_b   1.000
_cell.length_c   1.000
_cell.angle_alpha   90.00
_cell.angle_beta   90.00
_cell.angle_gamma   90.00
#
_symmetry.space_group_name_H-M   'P 1'
#
loop_
_entity.id
_entity.type
_entity.pdbx_description
1 polymer ?
#
loop_
_entity_poly.entity_id
_entity_poly.type
_entity_poly.pdbx_seq_one_letter_code
_entity_poly.pdbx_strand_id
1 'polypeptide(L)'
;MATAQTATTQYVTAKNGVRFAYRRIGSSTGIPLVMHIHYRGNMDLWDPLFVNALAKSREVIVFDNAGVGRSTGDVPETFQGWADQAIVFIEALGLQQVDFMGFSMGGYAAQYVALTAPHLVRKLILSGTSASTPSAEHVAGVVWPRENAGPEPIKALSEAVTTEEGRKALAFSFFYDDHLGRAAFDKYWARVQERTAEPLILDLLARHGGAKNQMAAAMESFRATPSGLFDRLKELKMPVLVANGDNDTLIPSSRSWELMTQIAHAQLIIYPRAGHGFLWQYSELYAAHVKMFLDGTEYERLVTKL
;
A
#
# COMPACT_ATOMS: atom_id res chain seq x y z
N MET A 1 7.74 9.44 22.23
CA MET A 1 6.82 9.35 21.08
C MET A 1 6.30 7.95 20.99
N ALA A 2 5.05 7.75 20.57
CA ALA A 2 4.50 6.43 20.34
C ALA A 2 5.22 5.76 19.16
N THR A 3 5.49 4.45 19.28
CA THR A 3 6.05 3.59 18.23
C THR A 3 4.94 2.71 17.65
N ALA A 4 5.22 2.01 16.54
CA ALA A 4 4.27 1.06 15.98
C ALA A 4 3.86 -0.03 17.01
N GLN A 5 4.78 -0.42 17.91
CA GLN A 5 4.52 -1.39 18.97
C GLN A 5 3.64 -0.84 20.10
N THR A 6 3.73 0.45 20.41
CA THR A 6 3.12 1.07 21.61
C THR A 6 1.95 2.00 21.34
N ALA A 7 1.77 2.44 20.09
CA ALA A 7 0.66 3.32 19.72
C ALA A 7 -0.69 2.66 20.01
N THR A 8 -1.56 3.34 20.76
CA THR A 8 -2.91 2.85 21.03
C THR A 8 -3.80 3.00 19.80
N THR A 9 -4.69 2.04 19.57
CA THR A 9 -5.70 2.15 18.53
C THR A 9 -6.73 3.20 18.93
N GLN A 10 -6.96 4.14 18.04
CA GLN A 10 -7.96 5.20 18.12
C GLN A 10 -9.08 4.90 17.13
N TYR A 11 -10.19 5.59 17.31
CA TYR A 11 -11.35 5.44 16.45
C TYR A 11 -11.92 6.80 16.06
N VAL A 12 -12.37 6.90 14.81
CA VAL A 12 -13.11 8.05 14.31
C VAL A 12 -14.32 7.56 13.54
N THR A 13 -15.48 8.20 13.73
CA THR A 13 -16.68 7.91 12.95
C THR A 13 -16.77 8.92 11.82
N ALA A 14 -16.75 8.45 10.58
CA ALA A 14 -16.87 9.28 9.39
C ALA A 14 -18.35 9.60 9.07
N LYS A 15 -18.57 10.58 8.17
CA LYS A 15 -19.90 11.05 7.76
C LYS A 15 -20.81 9.96 7.15
N ASN A 16 -20.22 8.88 6.66
CA ASN A 16 -20.93 7.71 6.12
C ASN A 16 -21.28 6.66 7.19
N GLY A 17 -21.04 6.95 8.47
CA GLY A 17 -21.33 6.06 9.60
C GLY A 17 -20.27 4.99 9.87
N VAL A 18 -19.24 4.84 9.05
CA VAL A 18 -18.14 3.91 9.30
C VAL A 18 -17.28 4.42 10.44
N ARG A 19 -17.04 3.55 11.43
CA ARG A 19 -16.10 3.79 12.52
C ARG A 19 -14.76 3.17 12.15
N PHE A 20 -13.81 4.01 11.74
CA PHE A 20 -12.46 3.60 11.37
C PHE A 20 -11.56 3.45 12.58
N ALA A 21 -10.79 2.36 12.61
CA ALA A 21 -9.69 2.15 13.55
C ALA A 21 -8.39 2.63 12.92
N TYR A 22 -7.58 3.36 13.69
CA TYR A 22 -6.31 3.90 13.20
C TYR A 22 -5.30 4.08 14.34
N ARG A 23 -4.04 4.28 13.98
CA ARG A 23 -2.96 4.64 14.93
C ARG A 23 -2.18 5.81 14.40
N ARG A 24 -1.79 6.71 15.31
CA ARG A 24 -0.86 7.80 15.05
C ARG A 24 0.48 7.47 15.69
N ILE A 25 1.55 7.54 14.91
CA ILE A 25 2.90 7.14 15.28
C ILE A 25 3.85 8.28 14.93
N GLY A 26 4.75 8.65 15.85
CA GLY A 26 5.71 9.73 15.65
C GLY A 26 5.19 11.09 16.11
N SER A 27 5.67 12.16 15.47
CA SER A 27 5.38 13.55 15.83
C SER A 27 4.30 14.15 14.96
N SER A 28 3.45 14.97 15.54
CA SER A 28 2.36 15.67 14.84
C SER A 28 2.77 17.00 14.18
N THR A 29 4.05 17.21 13.91
CA THR A 29 4.51 18.42 13.22
C THR A 29 4.52 18.24 11.70
N GLY A 30 3.77 19.07 10.99
CA GLY A 30 3.72 19.08 9.52
C GLY A 30 2.64 18.18 8.93
N ILE A 31 2.76 17.90 7.64
CA ILE A 31 1.79 17.10 6.87
C ILE A 31 2.00 15.61 7.21
N PRO A 32 0.98 14.90 7.71
CA PRO A 32 1.10 13.50 8.08
C PRO A 32 1.17 12.60 6.83
N LEU A 33 1.80 11.43 7.00
CA LEU A 33 1.76 10.35 6.03
C LEU A 33 0.65 9.36 6.40
N VAL A 34 -0.37 9.22 5.54
CA VAL A 34 -1.42 8.21 5.67
C VAL A 34 -1.07 7.02 4.80
N MET A 35 -1.18 5.80 5.36
CA MET A 35 -0.73 4.57 4.69
C MET A 35 -1.87 3.57 4.53
N HIS A 36 -2.12 3.15 3.28
CA HIS A 36 -3.13 2.14 2.90
C HIS A 36 -2.47 0.82 2.52
N ILE A 37 -2.87 -0.26 3.18
CA ILE A 37 -2.22 -1.57 3.10
C ILE A 37 -2.72 -2.44 1.94
N HIS A 38 -2.08 -3.58 1.74
CA HIS A 38 -2.30 -4.58 0.68
C HIS A 38 -3.57 -5.45 0.87
N TYR A 39 -3.81 -6.35 -0.09
CA TYR A 39 -4.86 -7.37 -0.07
C TYR A 39 -4.88 -8.16 1.24
N ARG A 40 -6.06 -8.26 1.87
CA ARG A 40 -6.30 -8.93 3.16
C ARG A 40 -5.46 -8.41 4.33
N GLY A 41 -4.69 -7.34 4.12
CA GLY A 41 -3.91 -6.69 5.16
C GLY A 41 -4.74 -5.77 6.04
N ASN A 42 -4.29 -5.58 7.26
CA ASN A 42 -4.78 -4.60 8.22
C ASN A 42 -3.59 -3.86 8.86
N MET A 43 -3.85 -2.87 9.70
CA MET A 43 -2.79 -2.03 10.27
C MET A 43 -1.77 -2.79 11.15
N ASP A 44 -2.08 -3.99 11.62
CA ASP A 44 -1.15 -4.83 12.40
C ASP A 44 -0.05 -5.47 11.54
N LEU A 45 -0.23 -5.54 10.21
CA LEU A 45 0.71 -6.14 9.28
C LEU A 45 1.72 -5.15 8.68
N TRP A 46 1.67 -3.86 9.05
CA TRP A 46 2.75 -2.95 8.72
C TRP A 46 4.01 -3.30 9.53
N ASP A 47 5.16 -3.38 8.84
CA ASP A 47 6.43 -3.63 9.52
C ASP A 47 6.77 -2.50 10.51
N PRO A 48 6.88 -2.80 11.82
CA PRO A 48 7.25 -1.78 12.81
C PRO A 48 8.56 -1.06 12.52
N LEU A 49 9.55 -1.74 11.92
CA LEU A 49 10.83 -1.13 11.57
C LEU A 49 10.65 -0.05 10.51
N PHE A 50 9.86 -0.33 9.47
CA PHE A 50 9.56 0.62 8.40
C PHE A 50 8.77 1.83 8.94
N VAL A 51 7.66 1.57 9.65
CA VAL A 51 6.79 2.61 10.20
C VAL A 51 7.55 3.49 11.18
N ASN A 52 8.33 2.91 12.10
CA ASN A 52 9.11 3.67 13.08
C ASN A 52 10.23 4.50 12.42
N ALA A 53 10.84 3.99 11.36
CA ALA A 53 11.85 4.74 10.62
C ALA A 53 11.27 6.03 10.00
N LEU A 54 10.07 5.95 9.42
CA LEU A 54 9.31 7.09 8.90
C LEU A 54 8.88 8.04 10.03
N ALA A 55 8.40 7.47 11.14
CA ALA A 55 7.87 8.20 12.27
C ALA A 55 8.92 9.02 13.04
N LYS A 56 10.20 8.83 12.79
CA LYS A 56 11.28 9.67 13.36
C LYS A 56 11.20 11.13 12.91
N SER A 57 10.62 11.42 11.76
CA SER A 57 10.62 12.76 11.16
C SER A 57 9.23 13.31 10.83
N ARG A 58 8.17 12.53 10.96
CA ARG A 58 6.79 12.92 10.66
C ARG A 58 5.77 12.10 11.42
N GLU A 59 4.54 12.56 11.46
CA GLU A 59 3.43 11.72 11.88
C GLU A 59 3.09 10.71 10.78
N VAL A 60 2.99 9.44 11.18
CA VAL A 60 2.51 8.34 10.32
C VAL A 60 1.17 7.86 10.85
N ILE A 61 0.18 7.77 9.98
CA ILE A 61 -1.16 7.27 10.28
C ILE A 61 -1.39 5.98 9.50
N VAL A 62 -1.53 4.88 10.22
CA VAL A 62 -1.96 3.60 9.67
C VAL A 62 -3.41 3.35 10.08
N PHE A 63 -4.22 2.78 9.20
CA PHE A 63 -5.63 2.54 9.47
C PHE A 63 -6.12 1.22 8.88
N ASP A 64 -7.19 0.71 9.44
CA ASP A 64 -7.96 -0.40 8.88
C ASP A 64 -9.02 0.16 7.94
N ASN A 65 -9.05 -0.31 6.69
CA ASN A 65 -10.08 0.06 5.74
C ASN A 65 -11.49 -0.37 6.21
N ALA A 66 -12.55 0.18 5.64
CA ALA A 66 -13.92 -0.24 5.95
C ALA A 66 -14.07 -1.77 5.80
N GLY A 67 -14.69 -2.42 6.80
CA GLY A 67 -14.90 -3.87 6.84
C GLY A 67 -13.66 -4.71 7.14
N VAL A 68 -12.50 -4.09 7.40
CA VAL A 68 -11.23 -4.78 7.69
C VAL A 68 -10.81 -4.56 9.13
N GLY A 69 -10.15 -5.53 9.73
CA GLY A 69 -9.52 -5.43 11.03
C GLY A 69 -10.48 -4.98 12.13
N ARG A 70 -10.23 -3.81 12.70
CA ARG A 70 -11.01 -3.20 13.78
C ARG A 70 -12.02 -2.15 13.30
N SER A 71 -12.02 -1.82 12.01
CA SER A 71 -12.99 -0.91 11.41
C SER A 71 -14.35 -1.59 11.20
N THR A 72 -15.44 -0.79 11.27
CA THR A 72 -16.79 -1.25 10.93
C THR A 72 -17.09 -1.07 9.44
N GLY A 73 -18.30 -1.38 9.02
CA GLY A 73 -18.74 -1.28 7.64
C GLY A 73 -18.39 -2.51 6.81
N ASP A 74 -18.53 -2.39 5.52
CA ASP A 74 -18.27 -3.45 4.55
C ASP A 74 -17.10 -3.07 3.64
N VAL A 75 -16.37 -4.06 3.15
CA VAL A 75 -15.31 -3.87 2.16
C VAL A 75 -15.95 -3.57 0.81
N PRO A 76 -15.64 -2.41 0.18
CA PRO A 76 -16.16 -2.12 -1.16
C PRO A 76 -15.61 -3.09 -2.22
N GLU A 77 -16.40 -3.34 -3.26
CA GLU A 77 -16.05 -4.22 -4.39
C GLU A 77 -15.28 -3.53 -5.52
N THR A 78 -14.91 -2.24 -5.32
CA THR A 78 -14.17 -1.44 -6.31
C THR A 78 -13.05 -0.64 -5.63
N PHE A 79 -11.98 -0.36 -6.35
CA PHE A 79 -10.92 0.50 -5.82
C PHE A 79 -11.34 1.97 -5.68
N GLN A 80 -12.28 2.43 -6.50
CA GLN A 80 -12.92 3.73 -6.27
C GLN A 80 -13.63 3.75 -4.92
N GLY A 81 -14.39 2.70 -4.60
CA GLY A 81 -15.03 2.57 -3.27
C GLY A 81 -14.02 2.55 -2.12
N TRP A 82 -12.86 1.91 -2.29
CA TRP A 82 -11.78 1.96 -1.29
C TRP A 82 -11.23 3.38 -1.12
N ALA A 83 -11.07 4.10 -2.22
CA ALA A 83 -10.63 5.49 -2.19
C ALA A 83 -11.64 6.40 -1.49
N ASP A 84 -12.94 6.23 -1.78
CA ASP A 84 -14.02 6.98 -1.14
C ASP A 84 -14.01 6.77 0.38
N GLN A 85 -13.76 5.54 0.85
CA GLN A 85 -13.59 5.24 2.28
C GLN A 85 -12.36 5.92 2.88
N ALA A 86 -11.22 5.91 2.17
CA ALA A 86 -10.02 6.60 2.63
C ALA A 86 -10.19 8.12 2.68
N ILE A 87 -10.89 8.72 1.71
CA ILE A 87 -11.20 10.15 1.68
C ILE A 87 -12.05 10.55 2.90
N VAL A 88 -13.16 9.84 3.14
CA VAL A 88 -14.02 10.17 4.30
C VAL A 88 -13.34 9.92 5.65
N PHE A 89 -12.38 8.97 5.71
CA PHE A 89 -11.52 8.78 6.86
C PHE A 89 -10.60 9.98 7.11
N ILE A 90 -9.90 10.47 6.07
CA ILE A 90 -9.01 11.64 6.14
C ILE A 90 -9.81 12.88 6.58
N GLU A 91 -10.98 13.10 5.97
CA GLU A 91 -11.90 14.19 6.33
C GLU A 91 -12.37 14.10 7.79
N ALA A 92 -12.72 12.88 8.26
CA ALA A 92 -13.16 12.66 9.65
C ALA A 92 -12.07 12.96 10.68
N LEU A 93 -10.78 12.82 10.30
CA LEU A 93 -9.65 13.24 11.12
C LEU A 93 -9.42 14.76 11.11
N GLY A 94 -10.17 15.53 10.31
CA GLY A 94 -9.99 16.98 10.15
C GLY A 94 -8.74 17.37 9.38
N LEU A 95 -8.12 16.44 8.64
CA LEU A 95 -6.89 16.67 7.89
C LEU A 95 -7.23 17.35 6.56
N GLN A 96 -6.60 18.49 6.30
CA GLN A 96 -6.80 19.26 5.08
C GLN A 96 -5.88 18.80 3.94
N GLN A 97 -4.71 18.26 4.28
CA GLN A 97 -3.74 17.73 3.34
C GLN A 97 -2.90 16.63 4.00
N VAL A 98 -2.56 15.59 3.24
CA VAL A 98 -1.74 14.47 3.65
C VAL A 98 -0.72 14.12 2.57
N ASP A 99 0.37 13.46 2.95
CA ASP A 99 1.09 12.58 2.04
C ASP A 99 0.37 11.23 2.08
N PHE A 100 0.20 10.59 0.93
CA PHE A 100 -0.55 9.35 0.87
C PHE A 100 0.29 8.22 0.27
N MET A 101 0.38 7.10 0.99
CA MET A 101 1.08 5.91 0.54
C MET A 101 0.11 4.76 0.37
N GLY A 102 0.14 4.11 -0.78
CA GLY A 102 -0.57 2.87 -1.03
C GLY A 102 0.37 1.73 -1.36
N PHE A 103 0.18 0.59 -0.70
CA PHE A 103 0.92 -0.64 -0.97
C PHE A 103 0.02 -1.68 -1.64
N SER A 104 0.46 -2.22 -2.79
CA SER A 104 -0.29 -3.26 -3.52
C SER A 104 -1.70 -2.78 -3.91
N MET A 105 -2.75 -3.48 -3.47
CA MET A 105 -4.14 -3.04 -3.67
C MET A 105 -4.42 -1.66 -3.05
N GLY A 106 -3.77 -1.31 -1.93
CA GLY A 106 -3.83 0.04 -1.39
C GLY A 106 -3.26 1.09 -2.33
N GLY A 107 -2.35 0.72 -3.23
CA GLY A 107 -1.81 1.59 -4.27
C GLY A 107 -2.80 1.92 -5.38
N TYR A 108 -3.68 0.98 -5.76
CA TYR A 108 -4.80 1.28 -6.65
C TYR A 108 -5.76 2.29 -6.01
N ALA A 109 -6.14 2.06 -4.75
CA ALA A 109 -6.97 3.00 -4.00
C ALA A 109 -6.31 4.38 -3.88
N ALA A 110 -4.99 4.42 -3.63
CA ALA A 110 -4.24 5.66 -3.50
C ALA A 110 -4.27 6.52 -4.78
N GLN A 111 -4.20 5.89 -5.95
CA GLN A 111 -4.35 6.57 -7.24
C GLN A 111 -5.75 7.19 -7.38
N TYR A 112 -6.80 6.45 -7.02
CA TYR A 112 -8.17 6.98 -7.01
C TYR A 112 -8.37 8.09 -5.98
N VAL A 113 -7.76 8.01 -4.78
CA VAL A 113 -7.78 9.12 -3.80
C VAL A 113 -7.19 10.38 -4.42
N ALA A 114 -6.01 10.27 -5.05
CA ALA A 114 -5.33 11.39 -5.66
C ALA A 114 -6.06 11.98 -6.88
N LEU A 115 -6.81 11.17 -7.62
CA LEU A 115 -7.64 11.60 -8.76
C LEU A 115 -8.96 12.21 -8.32
N THR A 116 -9.59 11.68 -7.26
CA THR A 116 -10.92 12.11 -6.79
C THR A 116 -10.82 13.33 -5.87
N ALA A 117 -9.79 13.40 -5.03
CA ALA A 117 -9.58 14.48 -4.07
C ALA A 117 -8.13 15.01 -4.11
N PRO A 118 -7.68 15.56 -5.27
CA PRO A 118 -6.29 15.97 -5.45
C PRO A 118 -5.83 17.04 -4.45
N HIS A 119 -6.73 17.82 -3.89
CA HIS A 119 -6.44 18.82 -2.87
C HIS A 119 -6.00 18.21 -1.53
N LEU A 120 -6.40 16.96 -1.25
CA LEU A 120 -6.00 16.24 -0.04
C LEU A 120 -4.59 15.65 -0.14
N VAL A 121 -4.06 15.39 -1.35
CA VAL A 121 -2.81 14.66 -1.53
C VAL A 121 -1.69 15.60 -1.96
N ARG A 122 -0.74 15.86 -1.06
CA ARG A 122 0.45 16.66 -1.36
C ARG A 122 1.46 15.87 -2.21
N LYS A 123 1.80 14.68 -1.77
CA LYS A 123 2.71 13.73 -2.45
C LYS A 123 2.15 12.33 -2.37
N LEU A 124 2.32 11.55 -3.44
CA LEU A 124 1.78 10.21 -3.57
C LEU A 124 2.91 9.18 -3.62
N ILE A 125 2.77 8.07 -2.89
CA ILE A 125 3.72 6.97 -2.89
C ILE A 125 2.99 5.69 -3.30
N LEU A 126 3.46 5.05 -4.36
CA LEU A 126 2.89 3.85 -4.98
C LEU A 126 3.90 2.70 -4.85
N SER A 127 3.66 1.77 -3.93
CA SER A 127 4.56 0.68 -3.59
C SER A 127 3.99 -0.65 -4.07
N GLY A 128 4.74 -1.42 -4.87
CA GLY A 128 4.33 -2.74 -5.32
C GLY A 128 2.94 -2.76 -5.94
N THR A 129 2.64 -1.80 -6.82
CA THR A 129 1.32 -1.61 -7.41
C THR A 129 1.40 -1.31 -8.89
N SER A 130 0.23 -1.33 -9.55
CA SER A 130 0.08 -0.91 -10.95
C SER A 130 -1.18 -0.07 -11.12
N ALA A 131 -1.49 0.31 -12.36
CA ALA A 131 -2.80 0.82 -12.74
C ALA A 131 -3.70 -0.30 -13.27
N SER A 132 -4.95 0.04 -13.57
CA SER A 132 -5.85 -0.84 -14.34
C SER A 132 -5.26 -1.16 -15.72
N THR A 133 -5.74 -2.22 -16.32
CA THR A 133 -5.27 -2.67 -17.63
C THR A 133 -6.04 -1.97 -18.74
N PRO A 134 -5.38 -1.28 -19.70
CA PRO A 134 -6.06 -0.55 -20.77
C PRO A 134 -6.58 -1.48 -21.87
N SER A 135 -5.95 -2.65 -22.12
CA SER A 135 -6.38 -3.59 -23.14
C SER A 135 -5.88 -5.01 -22.86
N ALA A 136 -6.47 -5.99 -23.55
CA ALA A 136 -6.01 -7.39 -23.50
C ALA A 136 -4.58 -7.56 -24.03
N GLU A 137 -4.20 -6.80 -25.07
CA GLU A 137 -2.84 -6.80 -25.62
C GLU A 137 -1.83 -6.28 -24.60
N HIS A 138 -2.22 -5.31 -23.82
CA HIS A 138 -1.40 -4.77 -22.73
C HIS A 138 -1.12 -5.83 -21.64
N VAL A 139 -2.11 -6.67 -21.30
CA VAL A 139 -1.90 -7.80 -20.38
C VAL A 139 -0.89 -8.79 -20.95
N ALA A 140 -1.00 -9.09 -22.24
CA ALA A 140 -0.08 -10.02 -22.93
C ALA A 140 1.36 -9.49 -22.98
N GLY A 141 1.56 -8.18 -22.96
CA GLY A 141 2.86 -7.52 -22.98
C GLY A 141 3.56 -7.44 -21.61
N VAL A 142 2.92 -7.90 -20.53
CA VAL A 142 3.52 -7.85 -19.20
C VAL A 142 4.70 -8.80 -19.08
N VAL A 143 5.86 -8.24 -18.71
CA VAL A 143 7.09 -9.03 -18.48
C VAL A 143 7.10 -9.48 -17.01
N TRP A 144 6.98 -10.77 -16.82
CA TRP A 144 7.08 -11.39 -15.49
C TRP A 144 8.53 -11.69 -15.12
N PRO A 145 8.90 -11.56 -13.84
CA PRO A 145 10.30 -11.72 -13.41
C PRO A 145 10.81 -13.16 -13.49
N ARG A 146 9.90 -14.16 -13.52
CA ARG A 146 10.22 -15.59 -13.62
C ARG A 146 9.28 -16.25 -14.63
N GLU A 147 9.78 -17.28 -15.35
CA GLU A 147 8.97 -18.07 -16.26
C GLU A 147 7.75 -18.72 -15.60
N ASN A 148 7.84 -19.02 -14.30
CA ASN A 148 6.80 -19.66 -13.49
C ASN A 148 6.05 -18.71 -12.56
N ALA A 149 6.13 -17.41 -12.72
CA ALA A 149 5.28 -16.46 -12.04
C ALA A 149 3.85 -16.62 -12.59
N GLY A 150 3.12 -17.53 -12.00
CA GLY A 150 1.75 -17.86 -12.37
C GLY A 150 0.74 -17.40 -11.33
N PRO A 151 -0.45 -17.96 -11.34
CA PRO A 151 -1.51 -17.61 -10.37
C PRO A 151 -1.22 -18.10 -8.94
N GLU A 152 -0.17 -18.89 -8.72
CA GLU A 152 0.11 -19.55 -7.43
C GLU A 152 0.28 -18.60 -6.24
N PRO A 153 1.01 -17.46 -6.36
CA PRO A 153 1.14 -16.53 -5.25
C PRO A 153 -0.19 -15.92 -4.83
N ILE A 154 -1.00 -15.45 -5.76
CA ILE A 154 -2.32 -14.88 -5.44
C ILE A 154 -3.30 -15.95 -4.97
N LYS A 155 -3.22 -17.16 -5.50
CA LYS A 155 -4.01 -18.31 -5.04
C LYS A 155 -3.69 -18.64 -3.58
N ALA A 156 -2.42 -18.76 -3.22
CA ALA A 156 -1.99 -19.02 -1.84
C ALA A 156 -2.54 -17.96 -0.88
N LEU A 157 -2.44 -16.67 -1.25
CA LEU A 157 -3.01 -15.57 -0.45
C LEU A 157 -4.53 -15.64 -0.33
N SER A 158 -5.23 -16.07 -1.40
CA SER A 158 -6.70 -16.09 -1.43
C SER A 158 -7.29 -17.26 -0.66
N GLU A 159 -6.61 -18.39 -0.66
CA GLU A 159 -7.08 -19.64 -0.05
C GLU A 159 -6.70 -19.79 1.44
N ALA A 160 -5.76 -19.00 1.94
CA ALA A 160 -5.35 -19.05 3.35
C ALA A 160 -6.53 -18.72 4.29
N VAL A 161 -6.84 -19.62 5.22
CA VAL A 161 -7.95 -19.47 6.19
C VAL A 161 -7.48 -19.42 7.64
N THR A 162 -6.26 -19.84 7.92
CA THR A 162 -5.64 -19.77 9.25
C THR A 162 -4.48 -18.78 9.26
N THR A 163 -4.09 -18.32 10.46
CA THR A 163 -2.91 -17.44 10.62
C THR A 163 -1.64 -18.09 10.07
N GLU A 164 -1.44 -19.38 10.26
CA GLU A 164 -0.26 -20.08 9.77
C GLU A 164 -0.25 -20.22 8.24
N GLU A 165 -1.40 -20.49 7.62
CA GLU A 165 -1.52 -20.49 6.16
C GLU A 165 -1.28 -19.08 5.61
N GLY A 166 -1.82 -18.05 6.24
CA GLY A 166 -1.57 -16.65 5.89
C GLY A 166 -0.09 -16.28 5.99
N ARG A 167 0.58 -16.71 7.06
CA ARG A 167 2.03 -16.54 7.24
C ARG A 167 2.82 -17.18 6.10
N LYS A 168 2.51 -18.43 5.76
CA LYS A 168 3.17 -19.14 4.64
C LYS A 168 2.89 -18.49 3.29
N ALA A 169 1.66 -18.06 3.07
CA ALA A 169 1.26 -17.37 1.84
C ALA A 169 2.00 -16.02 1.68
N LEU A 170 2.15 -15.24 2.76
CA LEU A 170 2.94 -14.00 2.75
C LEU A 170 4.41 -14.28 2.45
N ALA A 171 5.01 -15.29 3.12
CA ALA A 171 6.41 -15.66 2.87
C ALA A 171 6.65 -16.02 1.41
N PHE A 172 5.77 -16.85 0.84
CA PHE A 172 5.86 -17.32 -0.53
C PHE A 172 5.62 -16.22 -1.57
N SER A 173 4.65 -15.34 -1.32
CA SER A 173 4.20 -14.36 -2.33
C SER A 173 4.95 -13.04 -2.26
N PHE A 174 5.49 -12.67 -1.10
CA PHE A 174 6.05 -11.35 -0.85
C PHE A 174 7.57 -11.32 -0.86
N PHE A 175 8.23 -12.44 -0.58
CA PHE A 175 9.68 -12.46 -0.45
C PHE A 175 10.34 -13.28 -1.55
N TYR A 176 11.60 -13.00 -1.78
CA TYR A 176 12.39 -13.75 -2.74
C TYR A 176 12.53 -15.20 -2.30
N ASP A 177 12.39 -16.16 -3.22
CA ASP A 177 12.43 -17.58 -2.92
C ASP A 177 13.87 -18.10 -2.80
N ASP A 178 14.61 -17.54 -1.85
CA ASP A 178 15.94 -18.01 -1.45
C ASP A 178 16.14 -17.90 0.07
N HIS A 179 17.33 -18.25 0.55
CA HIS A 179 17.64 -18.19 1.98
C HIS A 179 17.63 -16.75 2.54
N LEU A 180 17.95 -15.73 1.73
CA LEU A 180 17.95 -14.32 2.15
C LEU A 180 16.52 -13.79 2.25
N GLY A 181 15.66 -14.12 1.27
CA GLY A 181 14.25 -13.74 1.30
C GLY A 181 13.50 -14.41 2.47
N ARG A 182 13.75 -15.69 2.70
CA ARG A 182 13.19 -16.40 3.88
C ARG A 182 13.65 -15.76 5.19
N ALA A 183 14.94 -15.47 5.34
CA ALA A 183 15.47 -14.80 6.53
C ALA A 183 14.90 -13.38 6.71
N ALA A 184 14.66 -12.64 5.62
CA ALA A 184 14.01 -11.33 5.65
C ALA A 184 12.55 -11.43 6.11
N PHE A 185 11.81 -12.43 5.61
CA PHE A 185 10.45 -12.71 6.07
C PHE A 185 10.39 -13.04 7.57
N ASP A 186 11.27 -13.94 8.06
CA ASP A 186 11.28 -14.33 9.48
C ASP A 186 11.55 -13.12 10.39
N LYS A 187 12.46 -12.23 9.97
CA LYS A 187 12.73 -10.97 10.69
C LYS A 187 11.51 -10.03 10.68
N TYR A 188 10.86 -9.86 9.53
CA TYR A 188 9.63 -9.07 9.42
C TYR A 188 8.55 -9.64 10.33
N TRP A 189 8.28 -10.95 10.25
CA TRP A 189 7.24 -11.60 11.03
C TRP A 189 7.50 -11.52 12.56
N ALA A 190 8.75 -11.66 12.98
CA ALA A 190 9.14 -11.44 14.37
C ALA A 190 8.84 -10.02 14.84
N ARG A 191 9.18 -9.00 14.04
CA ARG A 191 8.92 -7.59 14.37
C ARG A 191 7.42 -7.27 14.46
N VAL A 192 6.60 -7.85 13.58
CA VAL A 192 5.13 -7.69 13.66
C VAL A 192 4.60 -8.17 14.99
N GLN A 193 5.16 -9.26 15.55
CA GLN A 193 4.74 -9.83 16.82
C GLN A 193 5.25 -9.08 18.07
N GLU A 194 6.11 -8.08 17.93
CA GLU A 194 6.60 -7.28 19.06
C GLU A 194 5.52 -6.37 19.68
N ARG A 195 4.41 -6.16 18.98
CA ARG A 195 3.33 -5.32 19.49
C ARG A 195 2.57 -6.02 20.61
N THR A 196 2.50 -5.37 21.78
CA THR A 196 1.84 -5.88 22.99
C THR A 196 0.76 -4.93 23.54
N ALA A 197 0.56 -3.76 22.91
CA ALA A 197 -0.41 -2.77 23.40
C ALA A 197 -1.86 -3.28 23.34
N GLU A 198 -2.16 -4.19 22.44
CA GLU A 198 -3.44 -4.88 22.26
C GLU A 198 -3.24 -6.16 21.41
N PRO A 199 -4.18 -7.14 21.46
CA PRO A 199 -4.08 -8.34 20.65
C PRO A 199 -3.97 -8.03 19.17
N LEU A 200 -3.05 -8.70 18.47
CA LEU A 200 -2.84 -8.58 17.04
C LEU A 200 -3.94 -9.30 16.25
N ILE A 201 -4.26 -8.78 15.06
CA ILE A 201 -5.08 -9.45 14.06
C ILE A 201 -4.15 -9.88 12.91
N LEU A 202 -3.77 -11.16 12.89
CA LEU A 202 -2.79 -11.71 11.95
C LEU A 202 -3.38 -12.74 10.98
N ASP A 203 -4.69 -12.95 11.01
CA ASP A 203 -5.38 -13.99 10.26
C ASP A 203 -5.58 -13.71 8.76
N LEU A 204 -5.15 -12.57 8.24
CA LEU A 204 -5.36 -12.14 6.85
C LEU A 204 -6.84 -12.24 6.40
N LEU A 205 -7.77 -12.28 7.34
CA LEU A 205 -9.18 -12.42 7.03
C LEU A 205 -9.89 -11.08 7.12
N ALA A 206 -10.51 -10.67 6.04
CA ALA A 206 -11.49 -9.59 6.07
C ALA A 206 -12.82 -10.15 6.59
N ARG A 207 -13.52 -9.38 7.42
CA ARG A 207 -14.83 -9.74 7.97
C ARG A 207 -15.89 -9.79 6.87
N HIS A 208 -16.98 -10.52 7.11
CA HIS A 208 -18.20 -10.47 6.30
C HIS A 208 -17.98 -10.62 4.78
N GLY A 209 -17.13 -11.58 4.38
CA GLY A 209 -16.86 -11.80 2.95
C GLY A 209 -15.89 -10.80 2.32
N GLY A 210 -15.25 -9.96 3.12
CA GLY A 210 -14.38 -8.89 2.65
C GLY A 210 -13.26 -9.34 1.71
N ALA A 211 -12.69 -10.54 1.91
CA ALA A 211 -11.70 -11.09 0.99
C ALA A 211 -12.27 -11.29 -0.43
N LYS A 212 -13.54 -11.71 -0.54
CA LYS A 212 -14.25 -11.83 -1.83
C LYS A 212 -14.45 -10.47 -2.48
N ASN A 213 -14.87 -9.48 -1.72
CA ASN A 213 -15.09 -8.12 -2.22
C ASN A 213 -13.77 -7.46 -2.65
N GLN A 214 -12.68 -7.70 -1.89
CA GLN A 214 -11.35 -7.26 -2.29
C GLN A 214 -10.92 -7.90 -3.62
N MET A 215 -11.17 -9.20 -3.80
CA MET A 215 -10.88 -9.89 -5.07
C MET A 215 -11.75 -9.35 -6.21
N ALA A 216 -13.02 -9.01 -5.96
CA ALA A 216 -13.89 -8.37 -6.95
C ALA A 216 -13.29 -7.04 -7.44
N ALA A 217 -12.78 -6.19 -6.54
CA ALA A 217 -12.10 -4.96 -6.89
C ALA A 217 -10.84 -5.20 -7.74
N ALA A 218 -10.04 -6.24 -7.40
CA ALA A 218 -8.88 -6.62 -8.20
C ALA A 218 -9.28 -7.07 -9.60
N MET A 219 -10.27 -7.94 -9.71
CA MET A 219 -10.75 -8.46 -10.99
C MET A 219 -11.34 -7.38 -11.88
N GLU A 220 -12.02 -6.38 -11.28
CA GLU A 220 -12.50 -5.22 -12.04
C GLU A 220 -11.34 -4.43 -12.66
N SER A 221 -10.26 -4.20 -11.91
CA SER A 221 -9.09 -3.44 -12.37
C SER A 221 -8.34 -4.13 -13.51
N PHE A 222 -8.46 -5.44 -13.65
CA PHE A 222 -7.87 -6.20 -14.76
C PHE A 222 -8.75 -6.22 -16.01
N ARG A 223 -9.99 -5.74 -15.94
CA ARG A 223 -10.83 -5.59 -17.13
C ARG A 223 -10.39 -4.33 -17.89
N ALA A 224 -10.15 -4.51 -19.18
CA ALA A 224 -9.90 -3.39 -20.08
C ALA A 224 -11.17 -2.52 -20.15
N THR A 225 -11.11 -1.32 -19.63
CA THR A 225 -12.20 -0.35 -19.68
C THR A 225 -11.70 0.94 -20.30
N PRO A 226 -12.39 1.48 -21.33
CA PRO A 226 -12.11 2.82 -21.81
C PRO A 226 -12.23 3.83 -20.65
N SER A 227 -11.29 4.75 -20.56
CA SER A 227 -11.22 5.76 -19.48
C SER A 227 -11.01 5.17 -18.07
N GLY A 228 -10.42 3.98 -17.99
CA GLY A 228 -10.01 3.37 -16.72
C GLY A 228 -8.88 4.14 -16.02
N LEU A 229 -8.45 3.63 -14.88
CA LEU A 229 -7.41 4.26 -14.07
C LEU A 229 -6.12 4.55 -14.86
N PHE A 230 -5.72 3.64 -15.77
CA PHE A 230 -4.52 3.81 -16.60
C PHE A 230 -4.56 5.11 -17.43
N ASP A 231 -5.66 5.37 -18.13
CA ASP A 231 -5.80 6.56 -18.98
C ASP A 231 -5.82 7.87 -18.19
N ARG A 232 -6.19 7.78 -16.91
CA ARG A 232 -6.30 8.90 -16.00
C ARG A 232 -4.99 9.23 -15.26
N LEU A 233 -3.95 8.38 -15.32
CA LEU A 233 -2.68 8.61 -14.64
C LEU A 233 -2.03 9.96 -15.00
N LYS A 234 -2.19 10.43 -16.25
CA LYS A 234 -1.73 11.73 -16.72
C LYS A 234 -2.41 12.94 -16.02
N GLU A 235 -3.53 12.70 -15.31
CA GLU A 235 -4.24 13.73 -14.53
C GLU A 235 -3.57 13.97 -13.17
N LEU A 236 -2.72 13.06 -12.69
CA LEU A 236 -1.97 13.21 -11.44
C LEU A 236 -0.95 14.35 -11.57
N LYS A 237 -1.10 15.41 -10.77
CA LYS A 237 -0.28 16.62 -10.82
C LYS A 237 0.71 16.74 -9.67
N MET A 238 0.52 15.98 -8.60
CA MET A 238 1.43 15.94 -7.46
C MET A 238 2.66 15.12 -7.78
N PRO A 239 3.79 15.32 -7.08
CA PRO A 239 4.94 14.42 -7.15
C PRO A 239 4.56 12.99 -6.75
N VAL A 240 5.07 12.00 -7.48
CA VAL A 240 4.79 10.57 -7.24
C VAL A 240 6.10 9.79 -7.09
N LEU A 241 6.20 8.99 -6.04
CA LEU A 241 7.25 7.98 -5.89
C LEU A 241 6.65 6.60 -6.17
N VAL A 242 7.17 5.93 -7.19
CA VAL A 242 6.86 4.53 -7.49
C VAL A 242 8.01 3.66 -6.99
N ALA A 243 7.72 2.56 -6.33
CA ALA A 243 8.75 1.63 -5.87
C ALA A 243 8.29 0.18 -5.97
N ASN A 244 9.21 -0.74 -6.31
CA ASN A 244 8.91 -2.16 -6.35
C ASN A 244 10.18 -3.02 -6.14
N GLY A 245 10.00 -4.31 -5.88
CA GLY A 245 11.05 -5.31 -5.97
C GLY A 245 11.28 -5.77 -7.43
N ASP A 246 12.51 -6.13 -7.77
CA ASP A 246 12.86 -6.59 -9.13
C ASP A 246 12.24 -7.96 -9.48
N ASN A 247 11.80 -8.70 -8.47
CA ASN A 247 11.23 -10.03 -8.61
C ASN A 247 9.82 -10.12 -7.95
N ASP A 248 9.04 -9.09 -8.08
CA ASP A 248 7.63 -9.11 -7.64
C ASP A 248 6.81 -10.03 -8.54
N THR A 249 6.32 -11.15 -7.98
CA THR A 249 5.52 -12.17 -8.67
C THR A 249 4.02 -11.92 -8.55
N LEU A 250 3.57 -10.93 -7.79
CA LEU A 250 2.18 -10.49 -7.71
C LEU A 250 1.89 -9.32 -8.65
N ILE A 251 2.75 -8.29 -8.59
CA ILE A 251 2.69 -7.10 -9.46
C ILE A 251 4.08 -6.88 -10.06
N PRO A 252 4.34 -7.40 -11.26
CA PRO A 252 5.68 -7.34 -11.84
C PRO A 252 6.19 -5.91 -12.01
N SER A 253 7.50 -5.71 -11.82
CA SER A 253 8.13 -4.39 -11.85
C SER A 253 8.03 -3.67 -13.20
N SER A 254 7.76 -4.40 -14.29
CA SER A 254 7.37 -3.82 -15.58
C SER A 254 6.12 -2.93 -15.47
N ARG A 255 5.17 -3.26 -14.59
CA ARG A 255 3.98 -2.46 -14.33
C ARG A 255 4.31 -1.17 -13.54
N SER A 256 5.33 -1.22 -12.70
CA SER A 256 5.85 -0.01 -12.03
C SER A 256 6.55 0.94 -13.00
N TRP A 257 7.25 0.39 -14.00
CA TRP A 257 7.79 1.18 -15.11
C TRP A 257 6.68 1.90 -15.89
N GLU A 258 5.58 1.21 -16.18
CA GLU A 258 4.43 1.82 -16.84
C GLU A 258 3.85 2.99 -16.05
N LEU A 259 3.64 2.82 -14.72
CA LEU A 259 3.19 3.91 -13.87
C LEU A 259 4.10 5.13 -14.01
N MET A 260 5.42 4.94 -13.92
CA MET A 260 6.40 6.01 -14.03
C MET A 260 6.32 6.71 -15.38
N THR A 261 6.12 5.97 -16.47
CA THR A 261 6.06 6.57 -17.83
C THR A 261 4.75 7.30 -18.12
N GLN A 262 3.66 6.98 -17.41
CA GLN A 262 2.35 7.61 -17.58
C GLN A 262 2.14 8.83 -16.65
N ILE A 263 2.95 8.98 -15.61
CA ILE A 263 2.80 10.05 -14.61
C ILE A 263 3.97 11.04 -14.77
N ALA A 264 3.66 12.26 -15.19
CA ALA A 264 4.68 13.26 -15.56
C ALA A 264 5.71 13.58 -14.46
N HIS A 265 5.34 13.48 -13.19
CA HIS A 265 6.19 13.81 -12.04
C HIS A 265 6.52 12.59 -11.18
N ALA A 266 6.66 11.41 -11.82
CA ALA A 266 6.99 10.19 -11.13
C ALA A 266 8.50 9.90 -11.13
N GLN A 267 8.95 9.36 -10.00
CA GLN A 267 10.25 8.70 -9.83
C GLN A 267 10.04 7.22 -9.64
N LEU A 268 10.97 6.39 -10.10
CA LEU A 268 10.92 4.93 -9.91
C LEU A 268 12.16 4.44 -9.20
N ILE A 269 11.96 3.59 -8.18
CA ILE A 269 13.04 2.86 -7.49
C ILE A 269 12.72 1.36 -7.54
N ILE A 270 13.66 0.56 -8.04
CA ILE A 270 13.57 -0.90 -8.04
C ILE A 270 14.61 -1.47 -7.08
N TYR A 271 14.16 -2.35 -6.17
CA TYR A 271 14.98 -2.99 -5.16
C TYR A 271 15.45 -4.37 -5.64
N PRO A 272 16.77 -4.62 -5.68
CA PRO A 272 17.31 -5.87 -6.20
C PRO A 272 17.01 -7.04 -5.26
N ARG A 273 16.85 -8.25 -5.84
CA ARG A 273 16.60 -9.50 -5.09
C ARG A 273 15.45 -9.37 -4.07
N ALA A 274 14.41 -8.67 -4.45
CA ALA A 274 13.24 -8.44 -3.61
C ALA A 274 11.95 -8.75 -4.36
N GLY A 275 11.02 -9.39 -3.67
CA GLY A 275 9.67 -9.65 -4.16
C GLY A 275 8.71 -8.51 -3.82
N HIS A 276 7.43 -8.84 -3.74
CA HIS A 276 6.36 -7.90 -3.42
C HIS A 276 6.56 -7.20 -2.06
N GLY A 277 7.14 -7.90 -1.07
CA GLY A 277 7.45 -7.37 0.26
C GLY A 277 8.78 -6.61 0.36
N PHE A 278 9.30 -6.04 -0.74
CA PHE A 278 10.55 -5.29 -0.76
C PHE A 278 10.64 -4.22 0.34
N LEU A 279 9.53 -3.57 0.67
CA LEU A 279 9.45 -2.53 1.71
C LEU A 279 9.65 -3.10 3.13
N TRP A 280 9.48 -4.39 3.33
CA TRP A 280 9.75 -5.11 4.58
C TRP A 280 11.13 -5.75 4.60
N GLN A 281 11.64 -6.11 3.42
CA GLN A 281 13.01 -6.60 3.27
C GLN A 281 14.03 -5.46 3.39
N TYR A 282 13.73 -4.30 2.82
CA TYR A 282 14.57 -3.11 2.80
C TYR A 282 14.00 -1.97 3.66
N SER A 283 13.40 -2.30 4.82
CA SER A 283 12.60 -1.37 5.63
C SER A 283 13.27 -0.02 5.90
N GLU A 284 14.53 0.00 6.34
CA GLU A 284 15.24 1.23 6.67
C GLU A 284 15.66 2.00 5.40
N LEU A 285 16.16 1.29 4.38
CA LEU A 285 16.56 1.90 3.12
C LEU A 285 15.36 2.51 2.40
N TYR A 286 14.24 1.78 2.32
CA TYR A 286 13.04 2.31 1.70
C TYR A 286 12.47 3.49 2.48
N ALA A 287 12.45 3.42 3.82
CA ALA A 287 12.06 4.56 4.66
C ALA A 287 12.94 5.80 4.42
N ALA A 288 14.24 5.62 4.21
CA ALA A 288 15.15 6.72 3.86
C ALA A 288 14.80 7.34 2.50
N HIS A 289 14.51 6.53 1.48
CA HIS A 289 14.07 7.02 0.16
C HIS A 289 12.72 7.74 0.24
N VAL A 290 11.75 7.17 0.96
CA VAL A 290 10.45 7.83 1.20
C VAL A 290 10.65 9.16 1.94
N LYS A 291 11.48 9.18 2.98
CA LYS A 291 11.80 10.41 3.71
C LYS A 291 12.41 11.47 2.78
N MET A 292 13.42 11.10 1.99
CA MET A 292 14.06 12.00 1.03
C MET A 292 13.07 12.57 0.02
N PHE A 293 12.17 11.74 -0.52
CA PHE A 293 11.11 12.17 -1.42
C PHE A 293 10.13 13.12 -0.74
N LEU A 294 9.66 12.81 0.47
CA LEU A 294 8.68 13.63 1.17
C LEU A 294 9.25 14.96 1.69
N ASP A 295 10.51 15.00 2.10
CA ASP A 295 11.20 16.21 2.60
C ASP A 295 11.79 17.06 1.46
N GLY A 296 11.93 16.50 0.26
CA GLY A 296 12.68 17.10 -0.83
C GLY A 296 12.02 18.34 -1.40
N THR A 297 12.45 19.51 -0.91
CA THR A 297 12.30 20.81 -1.58
C THR A 297 13.22 20.93 -2.81
N GLU A 298 14.30 20.15 -2.83
CA GLU A 298 15.30 20.20 -3.90
C GLU A 298 14.82 19.54 -5.19
N TYR A 299 14.05 18.46 -5.09
CA TYR A 299 13.39 17.86 -6.25
C TYR A 299 12.39 18.83 -6.91
N GLU A 300 11.53 19.47 -6.13
CA GLU A 300 10.59 20.48 -6.62
C GLU A 300 11.34 21.65 -7.30
N ARG A 301 12.45 22.11 -6.71
CA ARG A 301 13.28 23.17 -7.28
C ARG A 301 13.96 22.75 -8.60
N LEU A 302 14.32 21.48 -8.77
CA LEU A 302 14.97 20.98 -9.99
C LEU A 302 13.94 20.72 -11.10
N VAL A 303 12.79 20.14 -10.80
CA VAL A 303 11.73 19.84 -11.78
C VAL A 303 11.04 21.11 -12.27
N THR A 304 10.88 22.13 -11.44
CA THR A 304 10.34 23.43 -11.88
C THR A 304 11.31 24.25 -12.74
N LYS A 305 12.54 23.77 -12.91
CA LYS A 305 13.54 24.40 -13.78
C LYS A 305 13.70 23.72 -15.15
N LEU A 306 13.03 22.57 -15.35
CA LEU A 306 12.94 21.87 -16.63
C LEU A 306 11.68 22.28 -17.38
#